data_511ad2ad780e394c670746dc7cd796ca
#
_entry.id   511ad2ad780e394c670746dc7cd796ca
#
_cell.length_a   1.000
_cell.length_b   1.000
_cell.length_c   1.000
_cell.angle_alpha   90.00
_cell.angle_beta   90.00
_cell.angle_gamma   90.00
#
_symmetry.space_group_name_H-M   'P 1'
#
loop_
_entity.id
_entity.type
_entity.pdbx_description
1 polymer ?
#
loop_
_entity_poly.entity_id
_entity_poly.type
_entity_poly.pdbx_seq_one_letter_code
_entity_poly.pdbx_strand_id
1 'polypeptide(L)'
;MESTGKYWIPIYNILEPTCNIVLAHPKYVKAIRGKKTDKKDAKWIADIFKHDLVSGSFIPPADIRQLRDLVRYRWKLTNFTTGEKNRAQNCLTVSNIKLDDVFSDVFGKAASAITTRLLENPAEKITDVSCFRTKGMKATDEEVLAAVDGELCVEQAEKLRIIRFHMDSLDVCKANLESLILSLAEKYLPQLNLVMTVPGIQSFAAIGIISEIGVDMSVFPTSKHLCSWAGLTPQNNESAGKKKTTRIGRAGAYIKPLLVQCALCAICKKSNPEIRRRYENLKKRRGHKKAIIAIARMLLTAIYNILKKNEPYNPELYAHINTPPKQRTVSVEEAIFILQRQGYLVTPSAT
;
A
#
# COMPACT_ATOMS: atom_id res chain seq x y z
N MET A 1 -9.49 -27.70 -5.40
CA MET A 1 -10.30 -27.29 -4.22
C MET A 1 -10.68 -25.83 -4.33
N GLU A 2 -11.74 -25.39 -3.65
CA GLU A 2 -12.21 -24.02 -3.67
C GLU A 2 -11.67 -23.23 -2.46
N SER A 3 -11.31 -21.93 -2.65
CA SER A 3 -10.78 -21.06 -1.61
C SER A 3 -11.89 -20.44 -0.75
N THR A 4 -12.69 -21.26 -0.06
CA THR A 4 -13.75 -20.79 0.83
C THR A 4 -13.19 -20.48 2.22
N GLY A 5 -13.20 -19.20 2.61
CA GLY A 5 -12.71 -18.73 3.90
C GLY A 5 -11.27 -19.16 4.19
N LYS A 6 -11.03 -19.75 5.38
CA LYS A 6 -9.73 -20.32 5.80
C LYS A 6 -9.74 -21.86 5.85
N TYR A 7 -10.87 -22.50 5.55
CA TYR A 7 -11.03 -23.96 5.70
C TYR A 7 -10.16 -24.77 4.75
N TRP A 8 -9.77 -24.21 3.61
CA TRP A 8 -8.88 -24.84 2.64
C TRP A 8 -7.43 -24.99 3.16
N ILE A 9 -6.98 -24.12 4.10
CA ILE A 9 -5.57 -24.05 4.54
C ILE A 9 -5.10 -25.35 5.18
N PRO A 10 -5.76 -25.92 6.20
CA PRO A 10 -5.32 -27.17 6.83
C PRO A 10 -5.36 -28.34 5.84
N ILE A 11 -6.38 -28.40 4.98
CA ILE A 11 -6.50 -29.47 3.98
C ILE A 11 -5.37 -29.34 2.93
N TYR A 12 -5.08 -28.10 2.50
CA TYR A 12 -3.98 -27.83 1.57
C TYR A 12 -2.64 -28.26 2.15
N ASN A 13 -2.36 -27.91 3.41
CA ASN A 13 -1.09 -28.23 4.08
C ASN A 13 -0.88 -29.76 4.24
N ILE A 14 -1.97 -30.54 4.44
CA ILE A 14 -1.90 -32.00 4.54
C ILE A 14 -1.65 -32.64 3.18
N LEU A 15 -2.28 -32.15 2.14
CA LEU A 15 -2.24 -32.75 0.81
C LEU A 15 -1.07 -32.26 -0.06
N GLU A 16 -0.52 -31.07 0.19
CA GLU A 16 0.56 -30.47 -0.60
C GLU A 16 1.78 -31.38 -0.79
N PRO A 17 2.24 -32.18 0.22
CA PRO A 17 3.39 -33.07 0.04
C PRO A 17 3.13 -34.26 -0.90
N THR A 18 1.88 -34.64 -1.10
CA THR A 18 1.51 -35.88 -1.82
C THR A 18 0.67 -35.64 -3.06
N CYS A 19 0.07 -34.46 -3.21
CA CYS A 19 -0.87 -34.17 -4.28
C CYS A 19 -0.52 -32.86 -4.99
N ASN A 20 -0.75 -32.82 -6.29
CA ASN A 20 -0.73 -31.56 -7.04
C ASN A 20 -2.08 -30.83 -6.87
N ILE A 21 -2.10 -29.78 -6.05
CA ILE A 21 -3.33 -29.12 -5.66
C ILE A 21 -3.53 -27.84 -6.44
N VAL A 22 -4.71 -27.70 -7.08
CA VAL A 22 -5.16 -26.45 -7.68
C VAL A 22 -6.22 -25.81 -6.78
N LEU A 23 -5.88 -24.64 -6.20
CA LEU A 23 -6.82 -23.85 -5.42
C LEU A 23 -7.52 -22.85 -6.34
N ALA A 24 -8.83 -23.00 -6.49
CA ALA A 24 -9.64 -22.15 -7.35
C ALA A 24 -10.37 -21.07 -6.55
N HIS A 25 -10.47 -19.87 -7.14
CA HIS A 25 -11.27 -18.79 -6.56
C HIS A 25 -12.76 -19.01 -6.87
N PRO A 26 -13.68 -18.90 -5.86
CA PRO A 26 -15.12 -19.16 -6.03
C PRO A 26 -15.78 -18.44 -7.19
N LYS A 27 -15.32 -17.23 -7.51
CA LYS A 27 -15.84 -16.45 -8.63
C LYS A 27 -15.68 -17.12 -10.00
N TYR A 28 -14.62 -17.92 -10.17
CA TYR A 28 -14.28 -18.55 -11.46
C TYR A 28 -14.82 -19.98 -11.59
N VAL A 29 -15.18 -20.60 -10.47
CA VAL A 29 -15.77 -21.94 -10.43
C VAL A 29 -17.27 -21.94 -10.19
N LYS A 30 -17.89 -20.76 -10.14
CA LYS A 30 -19.32 -20.62 -9.85
C LYS A 30 -20.17 -21.35 -10.92
N ALA A 31 -20.95 -22.33 -10.48
CA ALA A 31 -21.87 -23.07 -11.32
C ALA A 31 -22.96 -22.17 -11.95
N ILE A 32 -23.48 -22.60 -13.08
CA ILE A 32 -24.63 -22.01 -13.77
C ILE A 32 -25.88 -22.14 -12.88
N ARG A 33 -26.82 -21.23 -13.01
CA ARG A 33 -28.04 -21.13 -12.19
C ARG A 33 -28.79 -22.45 -12.06
N GLY A 34 -29.15 -22.87 -10.86
CA GLY A 34 -29.93 -24.06 -10.54
C GLY A 34 -30.01 -24.34 -9.04
N LYS A 35 -30.80 -25.35 -8.61
CA LYS A 35 -30.79 -25.83 -7.21
C LYS A 35 -29.41 -26.36 -6.85
N LYS A 36 -28.72 -25.65 -5.97
CA LYS A 36 -27.39 -26.01 -5.44
C LYS A 36 -27.51 -27.09 -4.41
N THR A 37 -26.67 -28.13 -4.52
CA THR A 37 -26.37 -29.09 -3.47
C THR A 37 -24.86 -29.30 -3.49
N ASP A 38 -24.27 -29.62 -2.35
CA ASP A 38 -22.81 -29.83 -2.23
C ASP A 38 -22.30 -30.92 -3.19
N LYS A 39 -23.11 -31.99 -3.39
CA LYS A 39 -22.78 -33.04 -4.36
C LYS A 39 -22.73 -32.54 -5.79
N LYS A 40 -23.65 -31.65 -6.20
CA LYS A 40 -23.65 -31.06 -7.55
C LYS A 40 -22.50 -30.05 -7.73
N ASP A 41 -22.20 -29.26 -6.71
CA ASP A 41 -21.07 -28.33 -6.75
C ASP A 41 -19.74 -29.09 -6.81
N ALA A 42 -19.55 -30.17 -6.04
CA ALA A 42 -18.36 -31.02 -6.09
C ALA A 42 -18.17 -31.67 -7.46
N LYS A 43 -19.24 -32.23 -8.04
CA LYS A 43 -19.21 -32.79 -9.40
C LYS A 43 -18.85 -31.73 -10.44
N TRP A 44 -19.47 -30.57 -10.37
CA TRP A 44 -19.19 -29.45 -11.27
C TRP A 44 -17.71 -29.02 -11.21
N ILE A 45 -17.15 -28.88 -10.00
CA ILE A 45 -15.73 -28.53 -9.81
C ILE A 45 -14.84 -29.62 -10.43
N ALA A 46 -15.16 -30.90 -10.27
CA ALA A 46 -14.43 -31.98 -10.86
C ALA A 46 -14.51 -31.96 -12.41
N ASP A 47 -15.69 -31.71 -12.97
CA ASP A 47 -15.90 -31.61 -14.41
C ASP A 47 -15.10 -30.49 -15.06
N ILE A 48 -15.16 -29.23 -14.47
CA ILE A 48 -14.38 -28.10 -15.00
C ILE A 48 -12.87 -28.29 -14.82
N PHE A 49 -12.45 -28.99 -13.76
CA PHE A 49 -11.05 -29.34 -13.54
C PHE A 49 -10.55 -30.34 -14.59
N LYS A 50 -11.33 -31.38 -14.86
CA LYS A 50 -11.03 -32.38 -15.89
C LYS A 50 -10.84 -31.76 -17.29
N HIS A 51 -11.54 -30.70 -17.60
CA HIS A 51 -11.45 -29.98 -18.87
C HIS A 51 -10.44 -28.81 -18.86
N ASP A 52 -9.58 -28.69 -17.82
CA ASP A 52 -8.55 -27.65 -17.65
C ASP A 52 -9.10 -26.22 -17.70
N LEU A 53 -10.37 -26.05 -17.26
CA LEU A 53 -11.05 -24.75 -17.23
C LEU A 53 -10.87 -23.99 -15.90
N VAL A 54 -10.06 -24.53 -14.97
CA VAL A 54 -9.84 -23.98 -13.65
C VAL A 54 -8.52 -23.23 -13.60
N SER A 55 -8.56 -21.92 -13.51
CA SER A 55 -7.36 -21.12 -13.21
C SER A 55 -7.01 -21.22 -11.73
N GLY A 56 -5.82 -21.74 -11.41
CA GLY A 56 -5.29 -21.83 -10.07
C GLY A 56 -4.98 -20.45 -9.47
N SER A 57 -5.23 -20.31 -8.16
CA SER A 57 -4.78 -19.15 -7.39
C SER A 57 -3.31 -19.32 -7.00
N PHE A 58 -2.53 -18.22 -7.02
CA PHE A 58 -1.16 -18.25 -6.53
C PHE A 58 -1.11 -18.52 -5.03
N ILE A 59 -0.41 -19.57 -4.65
CA ILE A 59 -0.11 -19.93 -3.26
C ILE A 59 1.40 -20.07 -3.13
N PRO A 60 2.05 -19.29 -2.27
CA PRO A 60 3.49 -19.42 -2.04
C PRO A 60 3.83 -20.65 -1.21
N PRO A 61 5.11 -21.06 -1.17
CA PRO A 61 5.60 -22.13 -0.32
C PRO A 61 5.22 -21.96 1.16
N ALA A 62 5.24 -23.05 1.92
CA ALA A 62 4.76 -23.09 3.31
C ALA A 62 5.42 -22.06 4.22
N ASP A 63 6.74 -21.89 4.13
CA ASP A 63 7.51 -20.93 4.91
C ASP A 63 7.14 -19.46 4.57
N ILE A 64 6.94 -19.16 3.29
CA ILE A 64 6.41 -17.84 2.88
C ILE A 64 4.97 -17.64 3.36
N ARG A 65 4.15 -18.69 3.41
CA ARG A 65 2.78 -18.60 3.97
C ARG A 65 2.80 -18.27 5.47
N GLN A 66 3.72 -18.89 6.23
CA GLN A 66 3.91 -18.58 7.65
C GLN A 66 4.34 -17.12 7.85
N LEU A 67 5.36 -16.70 7.12
CA LEU A 67 5.81 -15.29 7.15
C LEU A 67 4.68 -14.32 6.77
N ARG A 68 3.91 -14.64 5.73
CA ARG A 68 2.75 -13.85 5.28
C ARG A 68 1.68 -13.71 6.37
N ASP A 69 1.37 -14.76 7.10
CA ASP A 69 0.37 -14.72 8.16
C ASP A 69 0.78 -13.76 9.29
N LEU A 70 2.04 -13.85 9.73
CA LEU A 70 2.61 -12.98 10.77
C LEU A 70 2.68 -11.52 10.31
N VAL A 71 3.14 -11.26 9.09
CA VAL A 71 3.19 -9.91 8.53
C VAL A 71 1.80 -9.29 8.40
N ARG A 72 0.81 -10.07 8.00
CA ARG A 72 -0.59 -9.63 7.95
C ARG A 72 -1.15 -9.37 9.34
N TYR A 73 -0.76 -10.16 10.34
CA TYR A 73 -1.15 -9.93 11.73
C TYR A 73 -0.52 -8.64 12.29
N ARG A 74 0.78 -8.39 12.00
CA ARG A 74 1.43 -7.13 12.32
C ARG A 74 0.67 -5.91 11.77
N TRP A 75 0.19 -6.01 10.53
CA TRP A 75 -0.62 -4.96 9.92
C TRP A 75 -1.95 -4.75 10.68
N LYS A 76 -2.58 -5.82 11.16
CA LYS A 76 -3.79 -5.72 12.00
C LYS A 76 -3.49 -5.06 13.34
N LEU A 77 -2.38 -5.38 14.01
CA LEU A 77 -1.97 -4.72 15.24
C LEU A 77 -1.79 -3.21 15.02
N THR A 78 -1.18 -2.80 13.91
CA THR A 78 -1.07 -1.39 13.55
C THR A 78 -2.44 -0.72 13.38
N ASN A 79 -3.41 -1.41 12.78
CA ASN A 79 -4.78 -0.88 12.65
C ASN A 79 -5.49 -0.78 14.01
N PHE A 80 -5.25 -1.73 14.94
CA PHE A 80 -5.78 -1.63 16.30
C PHE A 80 -5.21 -0.42 17.04
N THR A 81 -3.89 -0.20 16.98
CA THR A 81 -3.25 1.00 17.54
C THR A 81 -3.84 2.28 16.94
N THR A 82 -4.08 2.33 15.62
CA THR A 82 -4.73 3.48 14.97
C THR A 82 -6.16 3.67 15.48
N GLY A 83 -6.90 2.58 15.68
CA GLY A 83 -8.24 2.63 16.28
C GLY A 83 -8.24 3.20 17.70
N GLU A 84 -7.27 2.81 18.54
CA GLU A 84 -7.11 3.35 19.88
C GLU A 84 -6.70 4.83 19.89
N LYS A 85 -5.81 5.23 18.98
CA LYS A 85 -5.45 6.64 18.79
C LYS A 85 -6.68 7.49 18.48
N ASN A 86 -7.55 7.02 17.56
CA ASN A 86 -8.79 7.74 17.25
C ASN A 86 -9.73 7.81 18.47
N ARG A 87 -9.81 6.74 19.29
CA ARG A 87 -10.63 6.74 20.52
C ARG A 87 -10.08 7.71 21.56
N ALA A 88 -8.75 7.76 21.72
CA ALA A 88 -8.10 8.70 22.62
C ALA A 88 -8.39 10.15 22.19
N GLN A 89 -8.24 10.46 20.90
CA GLN A 89 -8.57 11.79 20.37
C GLN A 89 -10.05 12.13 20.58
N ASN A 90 -10.96 11.18 20.39
CA ASN A 90 -12.39 11.39 20.67
C ASN A 90 -12.65 11.72 22.15
N CYS A 91 -11.94 11.10 23.10
CA CYS A 91 -12.05 11.44 24.52
C CYS A 91 -11.65 12.87 24.79
N LEU A 92 -10.55 13.35 24.19
CA LEU A 92 -10.09 14.72 24.31
C LEU A 92 -11.10 15.70 23.66
N THR A 93 -11.58 15.38 22.47
CA THR A 93 -12.54 16.24 21.75
C THR A 93 -13.87 16.39 22.52
N VAL A 94 -14.39 15.29 23.09
CA VAL A 94 -15.61 15.34 23.93
C VAL A 94 -15.42 16.19 25.19
N SER A 95 -14.19 16.23 25.70
CA SER A 95 -13.78 17.07 26.85
C SER A 95 -13.44 18.50 26.45
N ASN A 96 -13.72 18.94 25.21
CA ASN A 96 -13.34 20.23 24.64
C ASN A 96 -11.84 20.51 24.65
N ILE A 97 -11.00 19.46 24.60
CA ILE A 97 -9.54 19.54 24.52
C ILE A 97 -9.13 19.29 23.07
N LYS A 98 -8.62 20.31 22.37
CA LYS A 98 -8.40 20.33 20.91
C LYS A 98 -6.91 20.31 20.56
N LEU A 99 -6.18 19.32 21.05
CA LEU A 99 -4.74 19.17 20.78
C LEU A 99 -4.41 19.01 19.29
N ASP A 100 -5.34 18.54 18.48
CA ASP A 100 -5.20 18.38 17.02
C ASP A 100 -5.23 19.71 16.25
N ASP A 101 -5.73 20.80 16.84
CA ASP A 101 -5.68 22.14 16.25
C ASP A 101 -4.27 22.74 16.32
N VAL A 102 -3.49 22.38 17.35
CA VAL A 102 -2.17 22.97 17.64
C VAL A 102 -1.00 22.01 17.39
N PHE A 103 -1.22 20.70 17.46
CA PHE A 103 -0.20 19.69 17.23
C PHE A 103 -0.49 18.85 15.98
N SER A 104 0.48 18.74 15.09
CA SER A 104 0.38 17.83 13.92
C SER A 104 0.34 16.34 14.30
N ASP A 105 0.85 15.99 15.49
CA ASP A 105 0.77 14.66 16.09
C ASP A 105 0.36 14.77 17.56
N VAL A 106 -0.88 14.41 17.84
CA VAL A 106 -1.47 14.41 19.21
C VAL A 106 -0.78 13.38 20.12
N PHE A 107 -0.04 12.43 19.56
CA PHE A 107 0.74 11.43 20.30
C PHE A 107 2.24 11.75 20.32
N GLY A 108 2.64 12.92 19.81
CA GLY A 108 3.99 13.44 19.91
C GLY A 108 4.38 13.83 21.34
N LYS A 109 5.67 14.05 21.58
CA LYS A 109 6.22 14.28 22.94
C LYS A 109 5.48 15.35 23.74
N ALA A 110 5.26 16.54 23.17
CA ALA A 110 4.61 17.65 23.84
C ALA A 110 3.13 17.34 24.16
N ALA A 111 2.36 16.91 23.16
CA ALA A 111 0.95 16.58 23.36
C ALA A 111 0.74 15.38 24.30
N SER A 112 1.62 14.38 24.27
CA SER A 112 1.60 13.25 25.21
C SER A 112 1.91 13.70 26.64
N ALA A 113 2.85 14.63 26.85
CA ALA A 113 3.15 15.18 28.16
C ALA A 113 1.96 15.99 28.73
N ILE A 114 1.33 16.83 27.90
CA ILE A 114 0.10 17.54 28.25
C ILE A 114 -1.01 16.55 28.63
N THR A 115 -1.24 15.54 27.82
CA THR A 115 -2.24 14.50 28.09
C THR A 115 -1.95 13.76 29.40
N THR A 116 -0.68 13.49 29.72
CA THR A 116 -0.27 12.88 30.99
C THR A 116 -0.59 13.79 32.17
N ARG A 117 -0.27 15.09 32.08
CA ARG A 117 -0.61 16.07 33.12
C ARG A 117 -2.11 16.18 33.37
N LEU A 118 -2.92 16.18 32.30
CA LEU A 118 -4.38 16.16 32.37
C LEU A 118 -4.92 14.89 33.06
N LEU A 119 -4.27 13.74 32.86
CA LEU A 119 -4.65 12.50 33.51
C LEU A 119 -4.22 12.41 34.98
N GLU A 120 -3.11 13.05 35.36
CA GLU A 120 -2.65 13.09 36.75
C GLU A 120 -3.62 13.91 37.60
N ASN A 121 -4.08 15.06 37.10
CA ASN A 121 -4.97 15.98 37.79
C ASN A 121 -6.12 16.46 36.88
N PRO A 122 -7.15 15.63 36.65
CA PRO A 122 -8.23 15.93 35.69
C PRO A 122 -9.05 17.17 36.05
N ALA A 123 -9.16 17.48 37.34
CA ALA A 123 -9.89 18.67 37.85
C ALA A 123 -9.07 19.97 37.82
N GLU A 124 -7.77 19.90 37.58
CA GLU A 124 -6.87 21.06 37.61
C GLU A 124 -6.67 21.60 36.17
N LYS A 125 -7.01 22.90 36.00
CA LYS A 125 -6.72 23.58 34.73
C LYS A 125 -5.23 23.82 34.57
N ILE A 126 -4.71 23.55 33.38
CA ILE A 126 -3.33 23.87 33.02
C ILE A 126 -3.24 25.39 32.80
N THR A 127 -2.47 26.07 33.62
CA THR A 127 -2.26 27.51 33.54
C THR A 127 -0.91 27.91 32.94
N ASP A 128 0.04 26.96 32.87
CA ASP A 128 1.35 27.12 32.26
C ASP A 128 1.70 25.92 31.40
N VAL A 129 2.02 26.18 30.13
CA VAL A 129 2.40 25.18 29.12
C VAL A 129 3.86 25.31 28.70
N SER A 130 4.61 26.24 29.27
CA SER A 130 6.01 26.48 28.90
C SER A 130 6.90 25.24 29.07
N CYS A 131 6.63 24.44 30.12
CA CYS A 131 7.35 23.19 30.41
C CYS A 131 7.15 22.07 29.34
N PHE A 132 6.09 22.16 28.55
CA PHE A 132 5.83 21.17 27.49
C PHE A 132 6.44 21.57 26.14
N ARG A 133 7.10 22.70 26.06
CA ARG A 133 7.65 23.24 24.83
C ARG A 133 8.78 22.37 24.28
N THR A 134 8.68 21.96 23.02
CA THR A 134 9.70 21.16 22.35
C THR A 134 10.31 21.93 21.19
N LYS A 135 11.59 21.62 20.85
CA LYS A 135 12.29 22.24 19.73
C LYS A 135 11.53 21.99 18.40
N GLY A 136 11.14 23.08 17.73
CA GLY A 136 10.40 23.03 16.47
C GLY A 136 8.88 23.11 16.61
N MET A 137 8.35 23.27 17.80
CA MET A 137 6.95 23.59 18.04
C MET A 137 6.62 24.95 17.46
N LYS A 138 5.59 25.03 16.61
CA LYS A 138 5.17 26.27 15.95
C LYS A 138 4.09 27.02 16.71
N ALA A 139 3.26 26.28 17.47
CA ALA A 139 2.17 26.85 18.24
C ALA A 139 2.71 27.75 19.37
N THR A 140 2.01 28.82 19.64
CA THR A 140 2.29 29.71 20.77
C THR A 140 1.75 29.13 22.07
N ASP A 141 2.23 29.63 23.22
CA ASP A 141 1.75 29.15 24.53
C ASP A 141 0.26 29.48 24.70
N GLU A 142 -0.18 30.63 24.19
CA GLU A 142 -1.58 31.06 24.19
C GLU A 142 -2.49 30.14 23.37
N GLU A 143 -2.03 29.72 22.19
CA GLU A 143 -2.76 28.74 21.35
C GLU A 143 -2.89 27.38 22.04
N VAL A 144 -1.82 26.95 22.72
CA VAL A 144 -1.85 25.67 23.47
C VAL A 144 -2.74 25.78 24.70
N LEU A 145 -2.69 26.87 25.45
CA LEU A 145 -3.59 27.12 26.60
C LEU A 145 -5.06 27.10 26.15
N ALA A 146 -5.37 27.79 25.04
CA ALA A 146 -6.73 27.78 24.49
C ALA A 146 -7.17 26.38 24.05
N ALA A 147 -6.26 25.54 23.53
CA ALA A 147 -6.55 24.17 23.10
C ALA A 147 -6.80 23.21 24.28
N VAL A 148 -6.27 23.51 25.48
CA VAL A 148 -6.44 22.70 26.70
C VAL A 148 -7.44 23.26 27.69
N ASP A 149 -8.15 24.34 27.36
CA ASP A 149 -9.18 24.96 28.21
C ASP A 149 -10.50 24.19 28.20
N GLY A 150 -10.39 22.85 28.26
CA GLY A 150 -11.49 21.91 28.41
C GLY A 150 -11.50 21.32 29.82
N GLU A 151 -12.55 20.51 30.08
CA GLU A 151 -12.70 19.78 31.32
C GLU A 151 -12.71 18.30 31.08
N LEU A 152 -11.72 17.58 31.60
CA LEU A 152 -11.64 16.13 31.49
C LEU A 152 -12.39 15.49 32.66
N CYS A 153 -13.64 15.09 32.44
CA CYS A 153 -14.42 14.40 33.49
C CYS A 153 -13.80 13.03 33.84
N VAL A 154 -14.11 12.55 35.04
CA VAL A 154 -13.50 11.33 35.60
C VAL A 154 -13.67 10.13 34.67
N GLU A 155 -14.85 9.95 34.07
CA GLU A 155 -15.14 8.83 33.18
C GLU A 155 -14.30 8.87 31.90
N GLN A 156 -14.07 10.06 31.32
CA GLN A 156 -13.22 10.22 30.15
C GLN A 156 -11.74 10.03 30.50
N ALA A 157 -11.32 10.49 31.69
CA ALA A 157 -9.96 10.28 32.18
C ALA A 157 -9.66 8.79 32.37
N GLU A 158 -10.55 8.04 33.04
CA GLU A 158 -10.39 6.60 33.23
C GLU A 158 -10.40 5.84 31.90
N LYS A 159 -11.32 6.17 31.00
CA LYS A 159 -11.34 5.59 29.64
C LYS A 159 -10.05 5.89 28.89
N LEU A 160 -9.50 7.08 28.97
CA LEU A 160 -8.25 7.45 28.30
C LEU A 160 -7.04 6.71 28.90
N ARG A 161 -7.02 6.46 30.24
CA ARG A 161 -6.01 5.59 30.88
C ARG A 161 -6.05 4.16 30.35
N ILE A 162 -7.26 3.59 30.24
CA ILE A 162 -7.45 2.22 29.67
C ILE A 162 -6.97 2.18 28.22
N ILE A 163 -7.30 3.19 27.41
CA ILE A 163 -6.87 3.27 26.00
C ILE A 163 -5.34 3.34 25.91
N ARG A 164 -4.68 4.14 26.72
CA ARG A 164 -3.20 4.24 26.75
C ARG A 164 -2.57 2.91 27.14
N PHE A 165 -3.05 2.25 28.19
CA PHE A 165 -2.58 0.94 28.60
C PHE A 165 -2.74 -0.10 27.48
N HIS A 166 -3.87 -0.09 26.76
CA HIS A 166 -4.07 -0.96 25.62
C HIS A 166 -3.11 -0.65 24.48
N MET A 167 -2.83 0.63 24.19
CA MET A 167 -1.83 1.04 23.18
C MET A 167 -0.42 0.53 23.53
N ASP A 168 0.01 0.67 24.79
CA ASP A 168 1.29 0.16 25.28
C ASP A 168 1.38 -1.36 25.15
N SER A 169 0.32 -2.08 25.47
CA SER A 169 0.21 -3.54 25.32
C SER A 169 0.30 -3.95 23.83
N LEU A 170 -0.34 -3.20 22.94
CA LEU A 170 -0.25 -3.44 21.48
C LEU A 170 1.16 -3.21 20.95
N ASP A 171 1.89 -2.23 21.47
CA ASP A 171 3.28 -1.97 21.07
C ASP A 171 4.22 -3.09 21.53
N VAL A 172 4.05 -3.63 22.74
CA VAL A 172 4.76 -4.84 23.21
C VAL A 172 4.46 -6.06 22.34
N CYS A 173 3.18 -6.31 22.05
CA CYS A 173 2.78 -7.41 21.16
C CYS A 173 3.40 -7.27 19.77
N LYS A 174 3.43 -6.06 19.24
CA LYS A 174 4.00 -5.76 17.93
C LYS A 174 5.52 -5.98 17.93
N ALA A 175 6.25 -5.55 18.97
CA ALA A 175 7.70 -5.75 19.10
C ALA A 175 8.06 -7.24 19.12
N ASN A 176 7.34 -8.05 19.92
CA ASN A 176 7.52 -9.49 19.97
C ASN A 176 7.27 -10.16 18.61
N LEU A 177 6.21 -9.75 17.92
CA LEU A 177 5.87 -10.25 16.59
C LEU A 177 6.92 -9.84 15.55
N GLU A 178 7.46 -8.62 15.62
CA GLU A 178 8.51 -8.13 14.73
C GLU A 178 9.80 -8.94 14.90
N SER A 179 10.18 -9.31 16.11
CA SER A 179 11.34 -10.19 16.38
C SER A 179 11.17 -11.56 15.70
N LEU A 180 9.98 -12.15 15.82
CA LEU A 180 9.67 -13.43 15.17
C LEU A 180 9.69 -13.32 13.65
N ILE A 181 9.10 -12.24 13.09
CA ILE A 181 9.11 -11.97 11.64
C ILE A 181 10.55 -11.85 11.12
N LEU A 182 11.42 -11.12 11.83
CA LEU A 182 12.83 -10.94 11.44
C LEU A 182 13.57 -12.27 11.42
N SER A 183 13.43 -13.11 12.46
CA SER A 183 14.05 -14.43 12.51
C SER A 183 13.61 -15.32 11.34
N LEU A 184 12.31 -15.38 11.02
CA LEU A 184 11.84 -16.16 9.86
C LEU A 184 12.27 -15.56 8.51
N ALA A 185 12.49 -14.25 8.45
CA ALA A 185 12.91 -13.56 7.24
C ALA A 185 14.42 -13.73 6.94
N GLU A 186 15.25 -14.15 7.90
CA GLU A 186 16.70 -14.36 7.73
C GLU A 186 17.03 -15.30 6.57
N LYS A 187 16.23 -16.33 6.36
CA LYS A 187 16.34 -17.25 5.23
C LYS A 187 16.36 -16.55 3.88
N TYR A 188 15.71 -15.40 3.77
CA TYR A 188 15.55 -14.63 2.54
C TYR A 188 16.39 -13.36 2.49
N LEU A 189 17.38 -13.24 3.36
CA LEU A 189 18.22 -12.04 3.49
C LEU A 189 18.85 -11.57 2.16
N PRO A 190 19.38 -12.45 1.28
CA PRO A 190 19.90 -12.04 -0.02
C PRO A 190 18.83 -11.35 -0.89
N GLN A 191 17.62 -11.93 -0.98
CA GLN A 191 16.53 -11.38 -1.77
C GLN A 191 15.96 -10.09 -1.15
N LEU A 192 15.92 -10.02 0.19
CA LEU A 192 15.53 -8.81 0.90
C LEU A 192 16.49 -7.66 0.61
N ASN A 193 17.80 -7.91 0.65
CA ASN A 193 18.82 -6.92 0.33
C ASN A 193 18.66 -6.41 -1.11
N LEU A 194 18.38 -7.29 -2.07
CA LEU A 194 18.10 -6.90 -3.45
C LEU A 194 16.85 -6.02 -3.56
N VAL A 195 15.75 -6.40 -2.89
CA VAL A 195 14.50 -5.62 -2.91
C VAL A 195 14.67 -4.25 -2.24
N MET A 196 15.50 -4.17 -1.19
CA MET A 196 15.82 -2.90 -0.51
C MET A 196 16.65 -1.92 -1.36
N THR A 197 17.28 -2.37 -2.44
CA THR A 197 17.93 -1.46 -3.41
C THR A 197 16.93 -0.59 -4.16
N VAL A 198 15.66 -1.00 -4.22
CA VAL A 198 14.59 -0.23 -4.87
C VAL A 198 14.24 1.01 -4.04
N PRO A 199 14.22 2.21 -4.64
CA PRO A 199 13.91 3.44 -3.93
C PRO A 199 12.59 3.40 -3.18
N GLY A 200 12.61 3.82 -1.91
CA GLY A 200 11.42 3.89 -1.06
C GLY A 200 11.06 2.59 -0.34
N ILE A 201 11.85 1.53 -0.50
CA ILE A 201 11.67 0.24 0.19
C ILE A 201 12.70 0.11 1.31
N GLN A 202 12.22 -0.19 2.52
CA GLN A 202 13.02 -0.51 3.70
C GLN A 202 12.73 -1.95 4.15
N SER A 203 13.43 -2.44 5.18
CA SER A 203 13.43 -3.84 5.60
C SER A 203 12.03 -4.44 5.78
N PHE A 204 11.17 -3.85 6.61
CA PHE A 204 9.80 -4.35 6.81
C PHE A 204 8.92 -4.26 5.56
N ALA A 205 9.16 -3.28 4.69
CA ALA A 205 8.45 -3.20 3.41
C ALA A 205 8.93 -4.32 2.46
N ALA A 206 10.23 -4.60 2.41
CA ALA A 206 10.79 -5.71 1.64
C ALA A 206 10.26 -7.06 2.12
N ILE A 207 10.25 -7.31 3.44
CA ILE A 207 9.66 -8.50 4.05
C ILE A 207 8.18 -8.63 3.68
N GLY A 208 7.42 -7.54 3.80
CA GLY A 208 6.01 -7.50 3.42
C GLY A 208 5.77 -7.83 1.95
N ILE A 209 6.61 -7.33 1.05
CA ILE A 209 6.53 -7.64 -0.38
C ILE A 209 6.86 -9.11 -0.63
N ILE A 210 7.99 -9.61 -0.12
CA ILE A 210 8.39 -11.02 -0.31
C ILE A 210 7.36 -11.97 0.30
N SER A 211 6.79 -11.65 1.46
CA SER A 211 5.73 -12.47 2.07
C SER A 211 4.49 -12.59 1.19
N GLU A 212 4.20 -11.59 0.35
CA GLU A 212 3.04 -11.61 -0.55
C GLU A 212 3.33 -12.24 -1.93
N ILE A 213 4.51 -12.02 -2.51
CA ILE A 213 4.82 -12.49 -3.87
C ILE A 213 5.74 -13.71 -3.91
N GLY A 214 6.40 -14.06 -2.79
CA GLY A 214 7.48 -15.04 -2.77
C GLY A 214 8.76 -14.50 -3.39
N VAL A 215 9.74 -15.40 -3.55
CA VAL A 215 11.04 -15.09 -4.17
C VAL A 215 11.16 -15.68 -5.57
N ASP A 216 10.39 -16.73 -5.87
CA ASP A 216 10.38 -17.38 -7.19
C ASP A 216 9.45 -16.65 -8.15
N MET A 217 10.04 -15.99 -9.14
CA MET A 217 9.31 -15.26 -10.17
C MET A 217 8.90 -16.12 -11.36
N SER A 218 9.24 -17.41 -11.41
CA SER A 218 8.79 -18.32 -12.46
C SER A 218 7.27 -18.54 -12.43
N VAL A 219 6.67 -18.41 -11.26
CA VAL A 219 5.22 -18.50 -11.03
C VAL A 219 4.43 -17.42 -11.79
N PHE A 220 5.05 -16.27 -12.05
CA PHE A 220 4.43 -15.21 -12.83
C PHE A 220 5.06 -15.13 -14.21
N PRO A 221 4.34 -15.44 -15.30
CA PRO A 221 4.91 -15.45 -16.66
C PRO A 221 5.59 -14.14 -17.03
N THR A 222 5.03 -12.99 -16.60
CA THR A 222 5.62 -11.66 -16.82
C THR A 222 5.32 -10.73 -15.65
N SER A 223 6.09 -9.63 -15.54
CA SER A 223 5.81 -8.56 -14.58
C SER A 223 4.41 -7.96 -14.73
N LYS A 224 3.80 -8.03 -15.93
CA LYS A 224 2.42 -7.58 -16.18
C LYS A 224 1.42 -8.45 -15.44
N HIS A 225 1.63 -9.78 -15.40
CA HIS A 225 0.78 -10.72 -14.65
C HIS A 225 0.88 -10.45 -13.15
N LEU A 226 2.09 -10.27 -12.61
CA LEU A 226 2.28 -9.89 -11.21
C LEU A 226 1.59 -8.56 -10.87
N CYS A 227 1.73 -7.53 -11.71
CA CYS A 227 1.06 -6.25 -11.50
C CYS A 227 -0.48 -6.36 -11.55
N SER A 228 -1.01 -7.23 -12.41
CA SER A 228 -2.44 -7.53 -12.49
C SER A 228 -2.93 -8.24 -11.23
N TRP A 229 -2.20 -9.26 -10.78
CA TRP A 229 -2.46 -9.98 -9.54
C TRP A 229 -2.44 -9.05 -8.32
N ALA A 230 -1.49 -8.12 -8.25
CA ALA A 230 -1.40 -7.12 -7.20
C ALA A 230 -2.48 -6.01 -7.29
N GLY A 231 -3.33 -6.02 -8.32
CA GLY A 231 -4.39 -5.03 -8.51
C GLY A 231 -3.88 -3.62 -8.85
N LEU A 232 -2.70 -3.52 -9.48
CA LEU A 232 -2.09 -2.25 -9.91
C LEU A 232 -2.33 -1.94 -11.38
N THR A 233 -3.13 -2.76 -12.07
CA THR A 233 -3.53 -2.53 -13.47
C THR A 233 -5.00 -2.13 -13.56
N PRO A 234 -5.37 -1.25 -14.49
CA PRO A 234 -6.77 -0.99 -14.77
C PRO A 234 -7.45 -2.27 -15.29
N GLN A 235 -8.67 -2.50 -14.86
CA GLN A 235 -9.50 -3.57 -15.41
C GLN A 235 -10.04 -3.14 -16.77
N ASN A 236 -10.02 -4.06 -17.73
CA ASN A 236 -10.66 -3.88 -19.02
C ASN A 236 -12.10 -4.42 -18.92
N ASN A 237 -13.03 -3.56 -18.54
CA ASN A 237 -14.45 -3.91 -18.48
C ASN A 237 -15.15 -3.26 -19.68
N GLU A 238 -14.96 -3.85 -20.85
CA GLU A 238 -15.52 -3.42 -22.11
C GLU A 238 -16.48 -4.50 -22.64
N SER A 239 -17.66 -4.12 -23.06
CA SER A 239 -18.64 -5.01 -23.67
C SER A 239 -19.29 -4.28 -24.85
N ALA A 240 -19.29 -4.89 -26.04
CA ALA A 240 -19.83 -4.34 -27.28
C ALA A 240 -19.31 -2.92 -27.58
N GLY A 241 -18.00 -2.71 -27.46
CA GLY A 241 -17.35 -1.40 -27.72
C GLY A 241 -17.59 -0.33 -26.65
N LYS A 242 -18.42 -0.59 -25.62
CA LYS A 242 -18.69 0.34 -24.53
C LYS A 242 -17.81 0.05 -23.31
N LYS A 243 -16.92 0.99 -22.95
CA LYS A 243 -16.09 0.93 -21.73
C LYS A 243 -16.94 1.24 -20.50
N LYS A 244 -17.20 0.24 -19.65
CA LYS A 244 -17.97 0.40 -18.41
C LYS A 244 -17.12 1.03 -17.30
N THR A 245 -15.87 0.60 -17.12
CA THR A 245 -14.96 1.14 -16.10
C THR A 245 -13.50 0.82 -16.38
N THR A 246 -12.62 1.77 -16.07
CA THR A 246 -11.14 1.60 -16.08
C THR A 246 -10.56 1.60 -14.68
N ARG A 247 -11.38 1.38 -13.63
CA ARG A 247 -10.89 1.32 -12.25
C ARG A 247 -9.96 0.13 -12.06
N ILE A 248 -8.99 0.29 -11.17
CA ILE A 248 -8.12 -0.81 -10.75
C ILE A 248 -8.91 -1.89 -10.01
N GLY A 249 -8.47 -3.15 -10.12
CA GLY A 249 -9.10 -4.27 -9.44
C GLY A 249 -9.05 -4.15 -7.90
N ARG A 250 -9.94 -4.89 -7.21
CA ARG A 250 -9.94 -5.02 -5.74
C ARG A 250 -8.87 -5.99 -5.22
N ALA A 251 -8.14 -6.67 -6.12
CA ALA A 251 -7.04 -7.57 -5.77
C ALA A 251 -5.91 -6.85 -5.01
N GLY A 252 -5.03 -7.61 -4.37
CA GLY A 252 -3.85 -7.09 -3.71
C GLY A 252 -4.15 -6.31 -2.43
N ALA A 253 -5.06 -6.79 -1.58
CA ALA A 253 -5.52 -6.10 -0.37
C ALA A 253 -4.39 -5.68 0.58
N TYR A 254 -3.29 -6.43 0.63
CA TYR A 254 -2.12 -6.14 1.48
C TYR A 254 -0.97 -5.53 0.67
N ILE A 255 -0.61 -6.11 -0.46
CA ILE A 255 0.53 -5.66 -1.26
C ILE A 255 0.31 -4.29 -1.91
N LYS A 256 -0.91 -3.99 -2.37
CA LYS A 256 -1.20 -2.71 -3.03
C LYS A 256 -1.04 -1.49 -2.10
N PRO A 257 -1.63 -1.45 -0.87
CA PRO A 257 -1.38 -0.37 0.07
C PRO A 257 0.10 -0.23 0.44
N LEU A 258 0.80 -1.34 0.64
CA LEU A 258 2.22 -1.35 0.94
C LEU A 258 3.05 -0.71 -0.19
N LEU A 259 2.81 -1.10 -1.44
CA LEU A 259 3.50 -0.51 -2.59
C LEU A 259 3.13 0.96 -2.82
N VAL A 260 1.92 1.38 -2.47
CA VAL A 260 1.53 2.80 -2.48
C VAL A 260 2.34 3.59 -1.46
N GLN A 261 2.54 3.08 -0.25
CA GLN A 261 3.40 3.72 0.76
C GLN A 261 4.87 3.78 0.28
N CYS A 262 5.39 2.69 -0.29
CA CYS A 262 6.73 2.69 -0.89
C CYS A 262 6.86 3.74 -2.00
N ALA A 263 5.84 3.88 -2.85
CA ALA A 263 5.82 4.87 -3.91
C ALA A 263 5.80 6.31 -3.36
N LEU A 264 5.03 6.58 -2.30
CA LEU A 264 5.04 7.87 -1.60
C LEU A 264 6.43 8.18 -1.02
N CYS A 265 7.07 7.20 -0.38
CA CYS A 265 8.44 7.35 0.12
C CYS A 265 9.44 7.60 -1.02
N ALA A 266 9.32 6.90 -2.15
CA ALA A 266 10.22 7.04 -3.28
C ALA A 266 10.17 8.43 -3.92
N ILE A 267 8.98 9.04 -4.03
CA ILE A 267 8.83 10.39 -4.60
C ILE A 267 9.27 11.50 -3.64
N CYS A 268 9.26 11.25 -2.32
CA CYS A 268 9.68 12.24 -1.33
C CYS A 268 11.21 12.34 -1.18
N LYS A 269 11.96 11.29 -1.54
CA LYS A 269 13.42 11.29 -1.40
C LYS A 269 14.08 12.18 -2.45
N LYS A 270 14.93 13.12 -2.01
CA LYS A 270 15.76 13.96 -2.90
C LYS A 270 16.73 13.12 -3.76
N SER A 271 17.12 11.94 -3.30
CA SER A 271 18.02 11.00 -3.97
C SER A 271 17.45 10.36 -5.24
N ASN A 272 16.15 10.53 -5.52
CA ASN A 272 15.51 9.91 -6.69
C ASN A 272 14.73 10.92 -7.53
N PRO A 273 15.43 11.91 -8.15
CA PRO A 273 14.78 13.00 -8.87
C PRO A 273 13.98 12.50 -10.08
N GLU A 274 14.40 11.40 -10.70
CA GLU A 274 13.72 10.83 -11.87
C GLU A 274 12.36 10.26 -11.56
N ILE A 275 12.23 9.51 -10.44
CA ILE A 275 10.95 8.96 -9.99
C ILE A 275 10.00 10.12 -9.68
N ARG A 276 10.50 11.16 -9.00
CA ARG A 276 9.73 12.37 -8.69
C ARG A 276 9.29 13.08 -9.95
N ARG A 277 10.18 13.31 -10.92
CA ARG A 277 9.85 13.94 -12.20
C ARG A 277 8.78 13.16 -12.96
N ARG A 278 8.89 11.83 -12.99
CA ARG A 278 7.88 10.96 -13.61
C ARG A 278 6.52 11.09 -12.90
N TYR A 279 6.51 11.08 -11.56
CA TYR A 279 5.31 11.30 -10.79
C TYR A 279 4.67 12.65 -11.10
N GLU A 280 5.43 13.75 -11.10
CA GLU A 280 4.93 15.10 -11.37
C GLU A 280 4.31 15.19 -12.79
N ASN A 281 4.96 14.62 -13.78
CA ASN A 281 4.45 14.56 -15.15
C ASN A 281 3.13 13.77 -15.26
N LEU A 282 3.02 12.66 -14.53
CA LEU A 282 1.79 11.87 -14.47
C LEU A 282 0.69 12.60 -13.71
N LYS A 283 1.05 13.27 -12.59
CA LYS A 283 0.12 14.01 -11.73
C LYS A 283 -0.55 15.13 -12.50
N LYS A 284 0.20 15.92 -13.31
CA LYS A 284 -0.34 17.00 -14.15
C LYS A 284 -1.43 16.51 -15.11
N ARG A 285 -1.29 15.30 -15.68
CA ARG A 285 -2.22 14.75 -16.69
C ARG A 285 -3.35 13.91 -16.11
N ARG A 286 -3.14 13.19 -15.00
CA ARG A 286 -4.04 12.13 -14.52
C ARG A 286 -4.44 12.27 -13.04
N GLY A 287 -3.88 13.25 -12.34
CA GLY A 287 -4.11 13.50 -10.92
C GLY A 287 -3.29 12.58 -10.00
N HIS A 288 -3.22 12.94 -8.71
CA HIS A 288 -2.40 12.28 -7.69
C HIS A 288 -2.64 10.76 -7.58
N LYS A 289 -3.91 10.35 -7.38
CA LYS A 289 -4.25 8.94 -7.12
C LYS A 289 -3.78 8.00 -8.25
N LYS A 290 -3.96 8.41 -9.51
CA LYS A 290 -3.54 7.60 -10.67
C LYS A 290 -2.02 7.62 -10.84
N ALA A 291 -1.37 8.75 -10.57
CA ALA A 291 0.08 8.89 -10.64
C ALA A 291 0.79 7.98 -9.63
N ILE A 292 0.34 7.94 -8.36
CA ILE A 292 0.90 7.06 -7.33
C ILE A 292 0.77 5.57 -7.70
N ILE A 293 -0.40 5.15 -8.19
CA ILE A 293 -0.59 3.75 -8.64
C ILE A 293 0.37 3.41 -9.79
N ALA A 294 0.63 4.35 -10.71
CA ALA A 294 1.58 4.13 -11.80
C ALA A 294 3.03 3.99 -11.28
N ILE A 295 3.43 4.78 -10.28
CA ILE A 295 4.73 4.62 -9.61
C ILE A 295 4.78 3.29 -8.85
N ALA A 296 3.77 2.93 -8.06
CA ALA A 296 3.70 1.64 -7.36
C ALA A 296 3.84 0.46 -8.33
N ARG A 297 3.18 0.51 -9.49
CA ARG A 297 3.33 -0.48 -10.56
C ARG A 297 4.75 -0.54 -11.12
N MET A 298 5.40 0.61 -11.29
CA MET A 298 6.78 0.69 -11.74
C MET A 298 7.72 0.02 -10.73
N LEU A 299 7.56 0.30 -9.42
CA LEU A 299 8.34 -0.34 -8.36
C LEU A 299 8.15 -1.87 -8.37
N LEU A 300 6.91 -2.36 -8.48
CA LEU A 300 6.65 -3.80 -8.54
C LEU A 300 7.25 -4.46 -9.79
N THR A 301 7.25 -3.76 -10.93
CA THR A 301 7.93 -4.23 -12.15
C THR A 301 9.45 -4.33 -11.95
N ALA A 302 10.05 -3.37 -11.25
CA ALA A 302 11.47 -3.41 -10.90
C ALA A 302 11.77 -4.60 -9.97
N ILE A 303 10.97 -4.81 -8.92
CA ILE A 303 11.11 -5.92 -7.98
C ILE A 303 11.04 -7.27 -8.71
N TYR A 304 10.08 -7.44 -9.63
CA TYR A 304 9.98 -8.66 -10.46
C TYR A 304 11.27 -8.95 -11.21
N ASN A 305 11.84 -7.94 -11.88
CA ASN A 305 13.06 -8.10 -12.66
C ASN A 305 14.28 -8.35 -11.77
N ILE A 306 14.38 -7.67 -10.64
CA ILE A 306 15.45 -7.82 -9.63
C ILE A 306 15.46 -9.26 -9.11
N LEU A 307 14.33 -9.78 -8.67
CA LEU A 307 14.21 -11.15 -8.16
C LEU A 307 14.43 -12.20 -9.25
N LYS A 308 13.94 -11.94 -10.48
CA LYS A 308 14.11 -12.87 -11.61
C LYS A 308 15.55 -12.97 -12.09
N LYS A 309 16.28 -11.84 -12.11
CA LYS A 309 17.68 -11.79 -12.61
C LYS A 309 18.70 -11.92 -11.50
N ASN A 310 18.27 -11.80 -10.23
CA ASN A 310 19.15 -11.74 -9.06
C ASN A 310 20.17 -10.57 -9.14
N GLU A 311 19.72 -9.41 -9.64
CA GLU A 311 20.53 -8.20 -9.84
C GLU A 311 19.94 -7.04 -9.03
N PRO A 312 20.75 -6.11 -8.48
CA PRO A 312 20.26 -4.94 -7.76
C PRO A 312 19.52 -3.96 -8.69
N TYR A 313 18.77 -3.05 -8.09
CA TYR A 313 18.07 -2.00 -8.84
C TYR A 313 19.06 -1.11 -9.60
N ASN A 314 18.86 -0.99 -10.91
CA ASN A 314 19.62 -0.10 -11.76
C ASN A 314 18.74 1.08 -12.22
N PRO A 315 19.00 2.32 -11.75
CA PRO A 315 18.22 3.50 -12.14
C PRO A 315 18.39 3.87 -13.63
N GLU A 316 19.49 3.51 -14.26
CA GLU A 316 19.79 3.84 -15.67
C GLU A 316 18.82 3.18 -16.64
N LEU A 317 18.29 2.00 -16.31
CA LEU A 317 17.28 1.32 -17.12
C LEU A 317 16.00 2.15 -17.29
N TYR A 318 15.75 3.11 -16.41
CA TYR A 318 14.60 4.00 -16.47
C TYR A 318 14.92 5.39 -17.04
N ALA A 319 16.19 5.74 -17.22
CA ALA A 319 16.62 7.03 -17.78
C ALA A 319 16.08 7.24 -19.18
N HIS A 320 16.08 6.21 -20.01
CA HIS A 320 15.58 6.26 -21.39
C HIS A 320 14.06 6.53 -21.50
N ILE A 321 13.28 6.21 -20.47
CA ILE A 321 11.83 6.45 -20.46
C ILE A 321 11.51 7.94 -20.30
N ASN A 322 12.48 8.72 -19.85
CA ASN A 322 12.36 10.14 -19.55
C ASN A 322 12.96 11.05 -20.65
N THR A 323 13.45 10.50 -21.76
CA THR A 323 13.80 11.31 -22.92
C THR A 323 12.55 12.07 -23.37
N PRO A 324 12.59 13.39 -23.50
CA PRO A 324 11.48 14.13 -24.08
C PRO A 324 11.14 13.49 -25.45
N PRO A 325 9.86 13.38 -25.79
CA PRO A 325 9.51 12.91 -27.12
C PRO A 325 10.34 13.71 -28.11
N LYS A 326 10.97 13.01 -29.05
CA LYS A 326 11.68 13.68 -30.15
C LYS A 326 10.77 14.83 -30.62
N GLN A 327 11.26 16.06 -30.56
CA GLN A 327 10.52 17.18 -31.10
C GLN A 327 10.14 16.76 -32.50
N ARG A 328 8.85 16.71 -32.79
CA ARG A 328 8.36 16.45 -34.13
C ARG A 328 8.87 17.61 -34.98
N THR A 329 9.88 17.36 -35.76
CA THR A 329 10.35 18.32 -36.79
C THR A 329 9.19 18.43 -37.76
N VAL A 330 8.50 19.54 -37.71
CA VAL A 330 7.46 19.87 -38.70
C VAL A 330 8.18 20.02 -40.05
N SER A 331 7.80 19.26 -41.05
CA SER A 331 8.36 19.43 -42.40
C SER A 331 8.01 20.82 -42.91
N VAL A 332 8.82 21.34 -43.82
CA VAL A 332 8.56 22.66 -44.44
C VAL A 332 7.15 22.70 -45.04
N GLU A 333 6.71 21.61 -45.65
CA GLU A 333 5.38 21.46 -46.26
C GLU A 333 4.27 21.51 -45.20
N GLU A 334 4.43 20.82 -44.04
CA GLU A 334 3.46 20.90 -42.91
C GLU A 334 3.44 22.32 -42.32
N ALA A 335 4.57 22.99 -42.22
CA ALA A 335 4.64 24.38 -41.72
C ALA A 335 3.93 25.35 -42.66
N ILE A 336 4.13 25.22 -43.97
CA ILE A 336 3.45 26.02 -45.01
C ILE A 336 1.92 25.76 -44.91
N PHE A 337 1.52 24.52 -44.84
CA PHE A 337 0.07 24.15 -44.70
C PHE A 337 -0.58 24.76 -43.47
N ILE A 338 0.11 24.72 -42.32
CA ILE A 338 -0.40 25.32 -41.07
C ILE A 338 -0.52 26.85 -41.22
N LEU A 339 0.46 27.50 -41.77
CA LEU A 339 0.45 28.96 -42.00
C LEU A 339 -0.67 29.37 -42.96
N GLN A 340 -0.83 28.68 -44.07
CA GLN A 340 -1.88 28.94 -45.05
C GLN A 340 -3.28 28.75 -44.43
N ARG A 341 -3.46 27.74 -43.58
CA ARG A 341 -4.73 27.51 -42.88
C ARG A 341 -5.04 28.59 -41.83
N GLN A 342 -4.03 29.31 -41.34
CA GLN A 342 -4.18 30.45 -40.44
C GLN A 342 -4.30 31.80 -41.19
N GLY A 343 -4.38 31.79 -42.55
CA GLY A 343 -4.58 32.97 -43.35
C GLY A 343 -3.27 33.69 -43.76
N TYR A 344 -2.08 33.09 -43.52
CA TYR A 344 -0.82 33.66 -43.94
C TYR A 344 -0.50 33.27 -45.40
N LEU A 345 -0.09 34.24 -46.22
CA LEU A 345 0.47 34.02 -47.55
C LEU A 345 1.97 33.70 -47.40
N VAL A 346 2.34 32.45 -47.73
CA VAL A 346 3.72 31.99 -47.69
C VAL A 346 4.26 32.02 -49.11
N THR A 347 5.18 32.95 -49.42
CA THR A 347 5.86 33.05 -50.70
C THR A 347 7.31 32.57 -50.56
N PRO A 348 7.86 31.81 -51.53
CA PRO A 348 9.29 31.49 -51.54
C PRO A 348 10.12 32.77 -51.60
N SER A 349 11.15 32.88 -50.76
CA SER A 349 12.11 33.97 -50.91
C SER A 349 12.80 33.82 -52.25
N ALA A 350 12.78 34.86 -53.10
CA ALA A 350 13.63 34.91 -54.31
C ALA A 350 15.09 34.83 -53.86
N THR A 351 15.79 33.76 -54.25
CA THR A 351 17.28 33.63 -54.17
C THR A 351 17.93 34.52 -55.15
#